data_05ca1f6a52e47bba79da914f3988714e
#
_entry.id   05ca1f6a52e47bba79da914f3988714e
#
_cell.length_a   1.000
_cell.length_b   1.000
_cell.length_c   1.000
_cell.angle_alpha   90.00
_cell.angle_beta   90.00
_cell.angle_gamma   90.00
#
_symmetry.space_group_name_H-M   'P 1'
#
loop_
_entity.id
_entity.type
_entity.pdbx_description
1 polymer ?
#
loop_
_entity_poly.entity_id
_entity_poly.type
_entity_poly.pdbx_seq_one_letter_code
_entity_poly.pdbx_strand_id
1 'polypeptide(L)'
;YSLSVILKAKMYSCYCFILNFVRVHKDDKEDMEMAFKEVAIESLEFNPFTKISKEWMLVTAGDEKKSNTMTASWGGVGIMWGKNIATAYIRPQRYTKKFMDETGMYTLSFLSEDYRKALSVCGSVSGKDVEDKWKEAGLHPYAVDGTTAVEEADLIFVCKTQYTQDMKPECFDVKENDEKWYPDKDYHTMYMGEI
;
A
#
# COMPACT_ATOMS: atom_id res chain seq x y z
N TYR A 1 36.91 -32.09 -44.52
CA TYR A 1 35.51 -32.26 -44.06
C TYR A 1 35.25 -31.25 -43.02
N SER A 2 34.53 -30.18 -43.41
CA SER A 2 34.15 -29.07 -42.57
C SER A 2 32.82 -29.40 -41.86
N LEU A 3 32.80 -29.45 -40.53
CA LEU A 3 31.58 -29.49 -39.76
C LEU A 3 31.21 -28.05 -39.40
N SER A 4 30.21 -27.50 -40.08
CA SER A 4 29.54 -26.27 -39.70
C SER A 4 28.57 -26.57 -38.56
N VAL A 5 28.93 -26.16 -37.36
CA VAL A 5 28.05 -26.17 -36.21
C VAL A 5 27.14 -24.96 -36.27
N ILE A 6 25.89 -25.16 -36.66
CA ILE A 6 24.84 -24.15 -36.57
C ILE A 6 24.44 -24.03 -35.11
N LEU A 7 24.93 -22.98 -34.44
CA LEU A 7 24.39 -22.57 -33.15
C LEU A 7 22.98 -22.01 -33.36
N LYS A 8 21.96 -22.81 -33.06
CA LYS A 8 20.62 -22.31 -32.83
C LYS A 8 20.65 -21.56 -31.50
N ALA A 9 20.72 -20.24 -31.59
CA ALA A 9 20.42 -19.39 -30.46
C ALA A 9 18.94 -19.63 -30.05
N LYS A 10 18.69 -20.43 -29.03
CA LYS A 10 17.43 -20.42 -28.34
C LYS A 10 17.30 -19.03 -27.70
N MET A 11 16.42 -18.22 -28.26
CA MET A 11 15.88 -17.07 -27.54
C MET A 11 15.21 -17.63 -26.28
N TYR A 12 15.92 -17.65 -25.18
CA TYR A 12 15.29 -17.74 -23.87
C TYR A 12 14.53 -16.45 -23.70
N SER A 13 13.21 -16.55 -23.80
CA SER A 13 12.30 -15.56 -23.26
C SER A 13 12.80 -15.23 -21.87
N CYS A 14 13.25 -14.00 -21.70
CA CYS A 14 13.61 -13.46 -20.40
C CYS A 14 12.28 -13.38 -19.63
N TYR A 15 11.94 -14.46 -18.94
CA TYR A 15 11.01 -14.35 -17.82
C TYR A 15 11.73 -13.47 -16.80
N CYS A 16 11.42 -12.19 -16.89
CA CYS A 16 11.69 -11.27 -15.81
C CYS A 16 10.96 -11.86 -14.61
N PHE A 17 11.69 -12.56 -13.74
CA PHE A 17 11.22 -12.85 -12.41
C PHE A 17 11.02 -11.49 -11.77
N ILE A 18 9.79 -11.00 -11.79
CA ILE A 18 9.38 -9.88 -10.96
C ILE A 18 9.45 -10.41 -9.54
N LEU A 19 10.61 -10.24 -8.93
CA LEU A 19 10.77 -10.48 -7.51
C LEU A 19 9.92 -9.41 -6.84
N ASN A 20 8.87 -9.83 -6.16
CA ASN A 20 8.02 -8.94 -5.38
C ASN A 20 8.79 -8.54 -4.13
N PHE A 21 9.23 -7.30 -4.08
CA PHE A 21 9.97 -6.75 -2.95
C PHE A 21 9.08 -5.82 -2.15
N VAL A 22 9.30 -5.84 -0.86
CA VAL A 22 8.80 -4.83 0.08
C VAL A 22 9.99 -4.04 0.62
N ARG A 23 9.74 -2.84 1.13
CA ARG A 23 10.78 -1.99 1.68
C ARG A 23 10.73 -2.03 3.19
N VAL A 24 11.87 -2.36 3.80
CA VAL A 24 12.05 -2.40 5.26
C VAL A 24 13.08 -1.35 5.65
N HIS A 25 12.81 -0.61 6.71
CA HIS A 25 13.72 0.40 7.23
C HIS A 25 15.09 -0.22 7.60
N LYS A 26 16.16 0.49 7.31
CA LYS A 26 17.53 0.07 7.68
C LYS A 26 17.79 0.39 9.14
N ASP A 27 18.32 -0.57 9.88
CA ASP A 27 18.72 -0.39 11.28
C ASP A 27 20.08 0.32 11.43
N ASP A 28 20.91 0.35 10.37
CA ASP A 28 22.28 0.87 10.41
C ASP A 28 22.38 2.29 9.87
N LYS A 29 22.96 3.18 10.68
CA LYS A 29 23.16 4.61 10.39
C LYS A 29 24.34 4.91 9.43
N GLU A 30 24.99 3.89 8.86
CA GLU A 30 26.23 4.09 8.09
C GLU A 30 26.05 4.40 6.60
N ASP A 31 24.88 4.13 6.01
CA ASP A 31 24.58 4.47 4.60
C ASP A 31 23.44 5.50 4.51
N MET A 32 23.80 6.77 4.44
CA MET A 32 22.87 7.92 4.39
C MET A 32 22.11 8.08 3.05
N GLU A 33 22.20 7.16 2.09
CA GLU A 33 21.66 7.39 0.74
C GLU A 33 20.27 6.75 0.49
N MET A 34 19.85 5.76 1.27
CA MET A 34 18.46 5.22 1.21
C MET A 34 17.98 4.75 2.58
N ALA A 35 16.85 5.30 3.03
CA ALA A 35 16.23 4.94 4.32
C ALA A 35 15.71 3.50 4.35
N PHE A 36 15.42 2.88 3.21
CA PHE A 36 14.84 1.55 3.07
C PHE A 36 15.69 0.62 2.23
N LYS A 37 15.64 -0.68 2.55
CA LYS A 37 16.14 -1.77 1.72
C LYS A 37 14.99 -2.61 1.17
N GLU A 38 15.16 -3.14 -0.02
CA GLU A 38 14.24 -4.11 -0.60
C GLU A 38 14.48 -5.49 0.00
N VAL A 39 13.40 -6.18 0.38
CA VAL A 39 13.42 -7.55 0.86
C VAL A 39 12.35 -8.37 0.15
N ALA A 40 12.64 -9.65 -0.07
CA ALA A 40 11.65 -10.56 -0.65
C ALA A 40 10.44 -10.69 0.28
N ILE A 41 9.23 -10.61 -0.27
CA ILE A 41 8.00 -10.65 0.54
C ILE A 41 7.87 -11.94 1.32
N GLU A 42 8.39 -13.05 0.78
CA GLU A 42 8.39 -14.37 1.43
C GLU A 42 9.28 -14.43 2.68
N SER A 43 10.20 -13.48 2.85
CA SER A 43 11.07 -13.41 4.02
C SER A 43 10.46 -12.63 5.19
N LEU A 44 9.26 -12.05 5.02
CA LEU A 44 8.63 -11.24 6.06
C LEU A 44 7.99 -12.11 7.16
N GLU A 45 8.31 -11.78 8.40
CA GLU A 45 7.51 -12.18 9.55
C GLU A 45 6.34 -11.18 9.71
N PHE A 46 5.22 -11.45 9.04
CA PHE A 46 4.10 -10.54 8.97
C PHE A 46 2.78 -11.24 9.31
N ASN A 47 2.17 -10.86 10.42
CA ASN A 47 0.83 -11.30 10.76
C ASN A 47 -0.20 -10.21 10.38
N PRO A 48 -0.92 -10.35 9.25
CA PRO A 48 -1.85 -9.31 8.79
C PRO A 48 -2.99 -9.02 9.77
N PHE A 49 -3.43 -10.03 10.53
CA PHE A 49 -4.51 -9.85 11.50
C PHE A 49 -4.11 -8.93 12.67
N THR A 50 -2.83 -8.90 13.02
CA THR A 50 -2.31 -7.98 14.04
C THR A 50 -1.89 -6.64 13.42
N LYS A 51 -1.07 -6.69 12.40
CA LYS A 51 -0.52 -5.49 11.74
C LYS A 51 -1.61 -4.55 11.21
N ILE A 52 -2.62 -5.09 10.53
CA ILE A 52 -3.69 -4.28 9.95
C ILE A 52 -4.72 -3.86 11.01
N SER A 53 -5.23 -4.83 11.82
CA SER A 53 -6.39 -4.56 12.68
C SER A 53 -6.03 -3.91 14.03
N LYS A 54 -4.84 -4.21 14.58
CA LYS A 54 -4.41 -3.75 15.91
C LYS A 54 -3.46 -2.57 15.81
N GLU A 55 -2.42 -2.72 15.01
CA GLU A 55 -1.37 -1.72 14.85
C GLU A 55 -1.79 -0.62 13.87
N TRP A 56 -2.68 -0.94 12.90
CA TRP A 56 -3.15 -0.09 11.81
C TRP A 56 -2.06 0.14 10.75
N MET A 57 -2.50 0.68 9.63
CA MET A 57 -1.60 1.06 8.54
C MET A 57 -1.96 2.45 8.02
N LEU A 58 -0.99 3.12 7.43
CA LEU A 58 -1.21 4.31 6.64
C LEU A 58 -1.32 3.94 5.17
N VAL A 59 -2.46 4.30 4.56
CA VAL A 59 -2.65 4.23 3.11
C VAL A 59 -2.28 5.58 2.55
N THR A 60 -1.25 5.62 1.71
CA THR A 60 -0.74 6.85 1.11
C THR A 60 -0.79 6.76 -0.40
N ALA A 61 -1.13 7.84 -1.07
CA ALA A 61 -1.10 7.96 -2.52
C ALA A 61 -0.81 9.40 -2.95
N GLY A 62 -0.32 9.53 -4.16
CA GLY A 62 0.11 10.79 -4.76
C GLY A 62 1.53 10.70 -5.29
N ASP A 63 2.10 11.84 -5.61
CA ASP A 63 3.46 11.99 -6.09
C ASP A 63 4.28 12.93 -5.18
N GLU A 64 5.52 13.23 -5.57
CA GLU A 64 6.42 14.11 -4.84
C GLU A 64 5.86 15.54 -4.66
N LYS A 65 4.99 15.98 -5.57
CA LYS A 65 4.44 17.35 -5.54
C LYS A 65 3.20 17.43 -4.66
N LYS A 66 2.40 16.37 -4.66
CA LYS A 66 1.15 16.33 -3.92
C LYS A 66 0.77 14.90 -3.55
N SER A 67 0.70 14.65 -2.27
CA SER A 67 0.29 13.35 -1.73
C SER A 67 -0.63 13.53 -0.53
N ASN A 68 -1.32 12.46 -0.16
CA ASN A 68 -2.10 12.40 1.06
C ASN A 68 -2.03 11.02 1.69
N THR A 69 -2.09 10.99 3.00
CA THR A 69 -2.09 9.76 3.79
C THR A 69 -3.35 9.65 4.66
N MET A 70 -3.78 8.44 4.97
CA MET A 70 -4.91 8.16 5.85
C MET A 70 -4.70 6.86 6.61
N THR A 71 -5.21 6.78 7.81
CA THR A 71 -5.20 5.54 8.58
C THR A 71 -6.31 4.59 8.12
N ALA A 72 -5.95 3.32 7.99
CA ALA A 72 -6.86 2.22 7.77
C ALA A 72 -6.55 1.06 8.74
N SER A 73 -7.61 0.34 9.13
CA SER A 73 -7.53 -0.87 9.96
C SER A 73 -8.24 -2.07 9.31
N TRP A 74 -8.68 -1.90 8.07
CA TRP A 74 -9.32 -2.93 7.26
C TRP A 74 -8.52 -3.11 5.97
N GLY A 75 -8.25 -4.36 5.65
CA GLY A 75 -7.44 -4.74 4.49
C GLY A 75 -7.06 -6.20 4.55
N GLY A 76 -6.17 -6.59 3.68
CA GLY A 76 -5.65 -7.94 3.63
C GLY A 76 -4.47 -8.07 2.68
N VAL A 77 -3.75 -9.17 2.80
CA VAL A 77 -2.67 -9.55 1.88
C VAL A 77 -2.86 -11.02 1.51
N GLY A 78 -2.51 -11.37 0.30
CA GLY A 78 -2.66 -12.74 -0.18
C GLY A 78 -2.26 -12.87 -1.65
N ILE A 79 -2.69 -13.98 -2.25
CA ILE A 79 -2.39 -14.29 -3.64
C ILE A 79 -3.66 -14.16 -4.49
N MET A 80 -3.57 -13.41 -5.57
CA MET A 80 -4.60 -13.34 -6.62
C MET A 80 -3.93 -13.25 -7.98
N TRP A 81 -4.45 -13.96 -8.98
CA TRP A 81 -3.86 -14.04 -10.35
C TRP A 81 -2.37 -14.45 -10.36
N GLY A 82 -1.94 -15.27 -9.38
CA GLY A 82 -0.54 -15.66 -9.24
C GLY A 82 0.41 -14.54 -8.82
N LYS A 83 -0.13 -13.45 -8.24
CA LYS A 83 0.60 -12.26 -7.78
C LYS A 83 0.39 -12.02 -6.30
N ASN A 84 1.36 -11.41 -5.66
CA ASN A 84 1.24 -10.91 -4.29
C ASN A 84 0.36 -9.64 -4.29
N ILE A 85 -0.77 -9.72 -3.61
CA ILE A 85 -1.79 -8.65 -3.60
C ILE A 85 -1.97 -8.13 -2.18
N ALA A 86 -1.97 -6.81 -2.05
CA ALA A 86 -2.49 -6.11 -0.89
C ALA A 86 -3.84 -5.48 -1.23
N THR A 87 -4.80 -5.60 -0.31
CA THR A 87 -6.15 -5.04 -0.47
C THR A 87 -6.37 -3.96 0.56
N ALA A 88 -6.84 -2.80 0.12
CA ALA A 88 -7.26 -1.69 0.97
C ALA A 88 -8.73 -1.34 0.70
N TYR A 89 -9.46 -0.97 1.76
CA TYR A 89 -10.85 -0.54 1.71
C TYR A 89 -10.94 0.94 2.05
N ILE A 90 -11.38 1.76 1.11
CA ILE A 90 -11.35 3.22 1.21
C ILE A 90 -12.77 3.78 1.08
N ARG A 91 -13.23 4.55 2.09
CA ARG A 91 -14.52 5.24 2.03
C ARG A 91 -14.51 6.40 1.03
N PRO A 92 -15.64 6.72 0.38
CA PRO A 92 -15.70 7.73 -0.67
C PRO A 92 -15.31 9.15 -0.20
N GLN A 93 -15.52 9.46 1.08
CA GLN A 93 -15.18 10.77 1.66
C GLN A 93 -13.69 10.93 1.97
N ARG A 94 -12.88 9.84 1.95
CA ARG A 94 -11.44 9.91 2.25
C ARG A 94 -10.68 10.59 1.12
N TYR A 95 -9.95 11.66 1.46
CA TYR A 95 -9.23 12.45 0.46
C TYR A 95 -8.14 11.65 -0.29
N THR A 96 -7.51 10.67 0.36
CA THR A 96 -6.53 9.78 -0.26
C THR A 96 -7.12 9.02 -1.47
N LYS A 97 -8.43 8.71 -1.46
CA LYS A 97 -9.10 8.03 -2.57
C LYS A 97 -8.88 8.74 -3.91
N LYS A 98 -8.97 10.06 -3.93
CA LYS A 98 -8.73 10.86 -5.13
C LYS A 98 -7.36 10.58 -5.74
N PHE A 99 -6.31 10.53 -4.92
CA PHE A 99 -4.95 10.28 -5.37
C PHE A 99 -4.77 8.85 -5.87
N MET A 100 -5.39 7.87 -5.20
CA MET A 100 -5.37 6.47 -5.64
C MET A 100 -6.03 6.30 -7.01
N ASP A 101 -7.17 6.97 -7.24
CA ASP A 101 -7.90 6.93 -8.51
C ASP A 101 -7.11 7.62 -9.65
N GLU A 102 -6.42 8.72 -9.34
CA GLU A 102 -5.64 9.50 -10.31
C GLU A 102 -4.33 8.81 -10.71
N THR A 103 -3.64 8.18 -9.76
CA THR A 103 -2.31 7.61 -9.99
C THR A 103 -2.33 6.11 -10.31
N GLY A 104 -3.38 5.39 -9.90
CA GLY A 104 -3.43 3.94 -9.97
C GLY A 104 -2.40 3.25 -9.06
N MET A 105 -1.82 3.98 -8.10
CA MET A 105 -0.84 3.48 -7.15
C MET A 105 -1.16 3.92 -5.73
N TYR A 106 -0.74 3.11 -4.77
CA TYR A 106 -0.78 3.46 -3.35
C TYR A 106 0.29 2.70 -2.58
N THR A 107 0.58 3.17 -1.39
CA THR A 107 1.45 2.44 -0.45
C THR A 107 0.68 2.09 0.82
N LEU A 108 1.09 0.99 1.44
CA LEU A 108 0.69 0.61 2.79
C LEU A 108 1.93 0.71 3.67
N SER A 109 1.94 1.67 4.58
CA SER A 109 3.05 1.91 5.50
C SER A 109 2.67 1.44 6.90
N PHE A 110 3.51 0.61 7.51
CA PHE A 110 3.35 0.09 8.86
C PHE A 110 4.42 0.73 9.75
N LEU A 111 4.00 1.36 10.84
CA LEU A 111 4.85 2.10 11.75
C LEU A 111 4.88 1.41 13.12
N SER A 112 5.89 1.73 13.93
CA SER A 112 5.95 1.30 15.32
C SER A 112 4.85 1.94 16.18
N GLU A 113 4.64 1.39 17.38
CA GLU A 113 3.63 1.90 18.34
C GLU A 113 3.88 3.35 18.75
N ASP A 114 5.12 3.83 18.68
CA ASP A 114 5.50 5.22 18.99
C ASP A 114 4.76 6.24 18.13
N TYR A 115 4.35 5.85 16.92
CA TYR A 115 3.60 6.69 15.99
C TYR A 115 2.08 6.58 16.12
N ARG A 116 1.56 5.96 17.19
CA ARG A 116 0.11 5.77 17.40
C ARG A 116 -0.68 7.08 17.35
N LYS A 117 -0.10 8.16 17.85
CA LYS A 117 -0.71 9.50 17.81
C LYS A 117 -0.81 10.01 16.37
N ALA A 118 0.24 9.84 15.57
CA ALA A 118 0.27 10.22 14.16
C ALA A 118 -0.79 9.45 13.35
N LEU A 119 -0.93 8.13 13.59
CA LEU A 119 -1.98 7.32 12.98
C LEU A 119 -3.38 7.85 13.36
N SER A 120 -3.60 8.25 14.62
CA SER A 120 -4.89 8.83 15.05
C SER A 120 -5.20 10.13 14.31
N VAL A 121 -4.21 11.02 14.15
CA VAL A 121 -4.35 12.28 13.39
C VAL A 121 -4.67 11.95 11.92
N CYS A 122 -3.92 11.05 11.28
CA CYS A 122 -4.17 10.64 9.90
C CYS A 122 -5.55 9.99 9.69
N GLY A 123 -6.11 9.38 10.75
CA GLY A 123 -7.44 8.79 10.74
C GLY A 123 -8.58 9.79 10.84
N SER A 124 -8.42 10.86 11.64
CA SER A 124 -9.47 11.82 12.00
C SER A 124 -9.42 13.12 11.20
N VAL A 125 -8.22 13.59 10.81
CA VAL A 125 -8.05 14.85 10.07
C VAL A 125 -8.07 14.59 8.57
N SER A 126 -8.89 15.35 7.83
CA SER A 126 -8.89 15.30 6.36
C SER A 126 -7.83 16.24 5.79
N GLY A 127 -7.05 15.78 4.82
CA GLY A 127 -6.12 16.64 4.08
C GLY A 127 -6.77 17.72 3.19
N LYS A 128 -8.12 17.74 3.13
CA LYS A 128 -8.87 18.86 2.53
C LYS A 128 -9.05 20.03 3.48
N ASP A 129 -9.01 19.76 4.78
CA ASP A 129 -9.42 20.68 5.83
C ASP A 129 -8.22 21.35 6.52
N VAL A 130 -7.00 20.91 6.19
CA VAL A 130 -5.73 21.44 6.73
C VAL A 130 -4.77 21.79 5.61
N GLU A 131 -3.91 22.76 5.86
CA GLU A 131 -2.91 23.22 4.90
C GLU A 131 -1.86 22.12 4.62
N ASP A 132 -1.37 21.49 5.67
CA ASP A 132 -0.34 20.44 5.61
C ASP A 132 -0.63 19.31 6.60
N LYS A 133 -1.22 18.24 6.11
CA LYS A 133 -1.56 17.09 6.92
C LYS A 133 -0.32 16.31 7.41
N TRP A 134 0.76 16.32 6.65
CA TRP A 134 2.01 15.67 7.02
C TRP A 134 2.58 16.32 8.27
N LYS A 135 2.64 17.65 8.27
CA LYS A 135 3.09 18.44 9.42
C LYS A 135 2.18 18.25 10.63
N GLU A 136 0.86 18.25 10.44
CA GLU A 136 -0.11 18.01 11.53
C GLU A 136 0.08 16.64 12.18
N ALA A 137 0.42 15.63 11.39
CA ALA A 137 0.69 14.28 11.88
C ALA A 137 2.10 14.11 12.46
N GLY A 138 3.03 15.04 12.17
CA GLY A 138 4.45 14.90 12.51
C GLY A 138 5.12 13.78 11.72
N LEU A 139 4.73 13.61 10.45
CA LEU A 139 5.24 12.60 9.53
C LEU A 139 5.84 13.27 8.29
N HIS A 140 6.71 12.55 7.58
CA HIS A 140 7.34 13.02 6.36
C HIS A 140 6.97 12.12 5.16
N PRO A 141 6.68 12.74 4.00
CA PRO A 141 6.46 11.97 2.77
C PRO A 141 7.79 11.44 2.24
N TYR A 142 7.81 10.18 1.83
CA TYR A 142 8.94 9.50 1.21
C TYR A 142 8.57 9.09 -0.22
N ALA A 143 9.30 9.64 -1.21
CA ALA A 143 9.09 9.31 -2.61
C ALA A 143 9.62 7.90 -2.91
N VAL A 144 8.80 7.04 -3.52
CA VAL A 144 9.14 5.66 -3.85
C VAL A 144 8.40 5.18 -5.09
N ASP A 145 9.13 4.65 -6.06
CA ASP A 145 8.58 3.99 -7.27
C ASP A 145 7.47 4.77 -7.99
N GLY A 146 7.57 6.09 -8.02
CA GLY A 146 6.59 6.97 -8.69
C GLY A 146 5.32 7.25 -7.87
N THR A 147 5.32 6.91 -6.58
CA THR A 147 4.28 7.24 -5.60
C THR A 147 4.91 7.76 -4.32
N THR A 148 4.13 7.91 -3.27
CA THR A 148 4.57 8.41 -1.97
C THR A 148 4.26 7.40 -0.87
N ALA A 149 5.18 7.23 0.06
CA ALA A 149 5.04 6.46 1.30
C ALA A 149 5.28 7.36 2.52
N VAL A 150 5.46 6.76 3.69
CA VAL A 150 5.78 7.44 4.96
C VAL A 150 7.22 7.12 5.33
N GLU A 151 8.04 8.15 5.57
CA GLU A 151 9.47 8.02 5.89
C GLU A 151 9.69 7.25 7.20
N GLU A 152 8.83 7.45 8.19
CA GLU A 152 8.92 6.83 9.52
C GLU A 152 8.41 5.38 9.56
N ALA A 153 8.09 4.77 8.42
CA ALA A 153 7.58 3.41 8.38
C ALA A 153 8.70 2.37 8.61
N ASP A 154 8.39 1.32 9.38
CA ASP A 154 9.25 0.14 9.50
C ASP A 154 9.16 -0.74 8.25
N LEU A 155 7.98 -0.76 7.60
CA LEU A 155 7.67 -1.58 6.44
C LEU A 155 6.74 -0.85 5.49
N ILE A 156 7.05 -0.91 4.19
CA ILE A 156 6.25 -0.33 3.11
C ILE A 156 5.94 -1.39 2.06
N PHE A 157 4.66 -1.53 1.73
CA PHE A 157 4.20 -2.20 0.52
C PHE A 157 3.89 -1.14 -0.54
N VAL A 158 4.58 -1.19 -1.66
CA VAL A 158 4.29 -0.34 -2.82
C VAL A 158 3.34 -1.12 -3.73
N CYS A 159 2.15 -0.57 -3.96
CA CYS A 159 1.05 -1.29 -4.58
C CYS A 159 0.62 -0.62 -5.89
N LYS A 160 0.63 -1.40 -6.98
CA LYS A 160 0.03 -1.00 -8.26
C LYS A 160 -1.37 -1.58 -8.36
N THR A 161 -2.38 -0.73 -8.44
CA THR A 161 -3.79 -1.15 -8.53
C THR A 161 -4.02 -2.05 -9.74
N GLN A 162 -4.55 -3.24 -9.49
CA GLN A 162 -4.93 -4.22 -10.51
C GLN A 162 -6.45 -4.31 -10.68
N TYR A 163 -7.20 -4.04 -9.62
CA TYR A 163 -8.64 -4.13 -9.62
C TYR A 163 -9.24 -3.18 -8.59
N THR A 164 -10.35 -2.55 -8.96
CA THR A 164 -11.11 -1.65 -8.08
C THR A 164 -12.59 -1.96 -8.18
N GLN A 165 -13.27 -2.03 -7.04
CA GLN A 165 -14.69 -2.27 -7.00
C GLN A 165 -15.33 -1.61 -5.77
N ASP A 166 -16.44 -0.90 -5.98
CA ASP A 166 -17.28 -0.41 -4.89
C ASP A 166 -18.06 -1.57 -4.27
N MET A 167 -18.12 -1.61 -2.94
CA MET A 167 -18.98 -2.55 -2.24
C MET A 167 -20.45 -2.18 -2.49
N LYS A 168 -21.29 -3.18 -2.69
CA LYS A 168 -22.68 -3.00 -3.06
C LYS A 168 -23.63 -3.55 -1.99
N PRO A 169 -24.69 -2.83 -1.63
CA PRO A 169 -25.62 -3.25 -0.59
C PRO A 169 -26.27 -4.61 -0.87
N GLU A 170 -26.56 -4.92 -2.14
CA GLU A 170 -27.13 -6.22 -2.54
C GLU A 170 -26.18 -7.41 -2.35
N CYS A 171 -24.87 -7.16 -2.19
CA CYS A 171 -23.86 -8.19 -2.00
C CYS A 171 -23.60 -8.56 -0.53
N PHE A 172 -24.32 -7.96 0.43
CA PHE A 172 -24.21 -8.35 1.83
C PHE A 172 -25.12 -9.55 2.13
N ASP A 173 -24.53 -10.73 2.29
CA ASP A 173 -25.25 -11.92 2.76
C ASP A 173 -25.69 -11.76 4.22
N VAL A 174 -24.84 -11.12 5.05
CA VAL A 174 -25.13 -10.76 6.44
C VAL A 174 -25.56 -9.30 6.47
N LYS A 175 -26.86 -9.05 6.53
CA LYS A 175 -27.45 -7.70 6.44
C LYS A 175 -27.06 -6.79 7.61
N GLU A 176 -26.84 -7.37 8.77
CA GLU A 176 -26.37 -6.65 9.97
C GLU A 176 -25.02 -5.94 9.74
N ASN A 177 -24.17 -6.43 8.83
CA ASN A 177 -22.95 -5.76 8.46
C ASN A 177 -23.21 -4.47 7.68
N ASP A 178 -24.18 -4.46 6.76
CA ASP A 178 -24.61 -3.25 6.07
C ASP A 178 -25.16 -2.23 7.05
N GLU A 179 -26.12 -2.64 7.88
CA GLU A 179 -26.77 -1.76 8.85
C GLU A 179 -25.80 -1.16 9.88
N LYS A 180 -24.89 -1.98 10.41
CA LYS A 180 -23.93 -1.58 11.44
C LYS A 180 -22.82 -0.67 10.92
N TRP A 181 -22.26 -1.00 9.75
CA TRP A 181 -21.03 -0.37 9.27
C TRP A 181 -21.28 0.70 8.22
N TYR A 182 -22.47 0.73 7.60
CA TYR A 182 -22.81 1.67 6.54
C TYR A 182 -24.18 2.32 6.76
N PRO A 183 -24.44 2.93 7.95
CA PRO A 183 -25.71 3.60 8.19
C PRO A 183 -25.98 4.74 7.19
N ASP A 184 -24.92 5.41 6.73
CA ASP A 184 -24.96 6.51 5.77
C ASP A 184 -24.76 6.07 4.32
N LYS A 185 -24.70 4.76 4.07
CA LYS A 185 -24.52 4.14 2.74
C LYS A 185 -23.21 4.58 2.03
N ASP A 186 -22.20 4.99 2.78
CA ASP A 186 -20.87 5.42 2.35
C ASP A 186 -19.94 4.22 2.14
N TYR A 187 -20.36 3.30 1.28
CA TYR A 187 -19.66 2.03 1.05
C TYR A 187 -18.21 2.21 0.65
N HIS A 188 -17.36 1.32 1.16
CA HIS A 188 -15.96 1.32 0.77
C HIS A 188 -15.78 0.92 -0.70
N THR A 189 -14.82 1.53 -1.33
CA THR A 189 -14.20 1.01 -2.55
C THR A 189 -13.07 0.08 -2.15
N MET A 190 -13.06 -1.14 -2.67
CA MET A 190 -11.98 -2.11 -2.55
C MET A 190 -10.93 -1.83 -3.63
N TYR A 191 -9.67 -1.69 -3.23
CA TYR A 191 -8.51 -1.62 -4.12
C TYR A 191 -7.64 -2.85 -3.92
N MET A 192 -7.41 -3.61 -4.98
CA MET A 192 -6.48 -4.74 -5.00
C MET A 192 -5.25 -4.32 -5.76
N GLY A 193 -4.12 -4.17 -5.09
CA GLY A 193 -2.84 -3.75 -5.66
C GLY A 193 -1.81 -4.87 -5.61
N GLU A 194 -1.11 -5.07 -6.73
CA GLU A 194 0.09 -5.90 -6.80
C GLU A 194 1.21 -5.20 -6.05
N ILE A 195 1.83 -5.92 -5.13
CA ILE A 195 2.94 -5.44 -4.30
C ILE A 195 4.24 -5.52 -5.10
#